data_d9d6632c366c78d90a3be5c3b1953648
#
_entry.id   d9d6632c366c78d90a3be5c3b1953648
#
_cell.length_a   1.000
_cell.length_b   1.000
_cell.length_c   1.000
_cell.angle_alpha   90.00
_cell.angle_beta   90.00
_cell.angle_gamma   90.00
#
_symmetry.space_group_name_H-M   'P 1'
#
loop_
_entity.id
_entity.type
_entity.pdbx_description
1 polymer ?
#
loop_
_entity_poly.entity_id
_entity_poly.type
_entity_poly.pdbx_seq_one_letter_code
_entity_poly.pdbx_strand_id
1 'polypeptide(L)'
;MTRKYKRLEELEIWDDFMFGAVMSNKELCKHLLEIILQKKIKDIRYTELQKTIDLQYDAKSIRLDVYVEDDLDSVYNIEIQTTDEKNLPKRSRFYQGMIDLNILNKGESYNKLKKSYVIFICNYDPFGKGRCFYRFENVCVDDPSLKLEDDSVKIMINPYGNDTKQFGKGFVALMDFLKTGQISDTYTETLKDEITEVKVSEEWRRRYMKLLIRDQENIEIGKELGELSTCVRQVKNNLERFSADQLASLLGFDQATIQKIIDSIQIHPDWNNEKIASKLLEERNEHNNTDES
;
A
#
# COMPACT_ATOMS: atom_id res chain seq x y z
N MET A 1 23.09 -2.57 -2.64
CA MET A 1 23.05 -1.64 -1.50
C MET A 1 22.04 -2.16 -0.51
N THR A 2 22.47 -2.59 0.67
CA THR A 2 21.60 -3.05 1.76
C THR A 2 20.75 -1.86 2.24
N ARG A 3 19.44 -1.92 2.10
CA ARG A 3 18.51 -0.91 2.60
C ARG A 3 18.68 -0.87 4.12
N LYS A 4 19.21 0.22 4.67
CA LYS A 4 19.38 0.36 6.12
C LYS A 4 18.00 0.71 6.67
N TYR A 5 17.36 -0.25 7.35
CA TYR A 5 16.10 -0.01 8.02
C TYR A 5 16.30 0.96 9.20
N LYS A 6 15.37 1.89 9.37
CA LYS A 6 15.30 2.77 10.55
C LYS A 6 14.97 1.93 11.79
N ARG A 7 15.44 2.32 12.96
CA ARG A 7 14.95 1.77 14.23
C ARG A 7 13.58 2.38 14.56
N LEU A 8 12.77 1.73 15.40
CA LEU A 8 11.45 2.23 15.78
C LEU A 8 11.52 3.66 16.35
N GLU A 9 12.54 3.96 17.14
CA GLU A 9 12.76 5.27 17.77
C GLU A 9 13.07 6.38 16.75
N GLU A 10 13.56 6.02 15.56
CA GLU A 10 13.90 6.93 14.46
C GLU A 10 12.74 7.19 13.51
N LEU A 11 11.63 6.43 13.65
CA LEU A 11 10.46 6.63 12.81
C LEU A 11 9.75 7.94 13.14
N GLU A 12 9.22 8.57 12.13
CA GLU A 12 8.42 9.78 12.20
C GLU A 12 7.00 9.51 11.72
N ILE A 13 6.09 10.46 11.91
CA ILE A 13 4.69 10.34 11.45
C ILE A 13 4.58 10.08 9.93
N TRP A 14 5.61 10.42 9.16
CA TRP A 14 5.71 10.18 7.74
C TRP A 14 6.13 8.75 7.35
N ASP A 15 6.52 7.93 8.29
CA ASP A 15 6.80 6.51 8.05
C ASP A 15 5.49 5.71 8.17
N ASP A 16 5.16 4.90 7.17
CA ASP A 16 3.89 4.14 7.04
C ASP A 16 3.55 3.36 8.32
N PHE A 17 4.57 2.70 8.90
CA PHE A 17 4.37 1.96 10.15
C PHE A 17 4.00 2.87 11.32
N MET A 18 4.68 4.01 11.49
CA MET A 18 4.41 4.96 12.57
C MET A 18 3.02 5.56 12.41
N PHE A 19 2.67 6.00 11.19
CA PHE A 19 1.35 6.54 10.91
C PHE A 19 0.25 5.54 11.23
N GLY A 20 0.38 4.31 10.73
CA GLY A 20 -0.56 3.25 11.03
C GLY A 20 -0.67 2.95 12.52
N ALA A 21 0.47 2.87 13.24
CA ALA A 21 0.50 2.63 14.67
C ALA A 21 -0.26 3.72 15.46
N VAL A 22 0.01 4.99 15.17
CA VAL A 22 -0.67 6.14 15.79
C VAL A 22 -2.16 6.16 15.43
N MET A 23 -2.53 5.90 14.18
CA MET A 23 -3.91 5.87 13.74
C MET A 23 -4.68 4.62 14.18
N SER A 24 -4.03 3.64 14.84
CA SER A 24 -4.75 2.56 15.54
C SER A 24 -5.48 3.06 16.79
N ASN A 25 -5.08 4.20 17.32
CA ASN A 25 -5.84 4.92 18.33
C ASN A 25 -7.12 5.47 17.68
N LYS A 26 -8.25 4.87 18.05
CA LYS A 26 -9.57 5.13 17.46
C LYS A 26 -9.97 6.61 17.55
N GLU A 27 -9.71 7.24 18.69
CA GLU A 27 -10.08 8.65 18.89
C GLU A 27 -9.20 9.59 18.07
N LEU A 28 -7.90 9.30 17.95
CA LEU A 28 -7.00 10.07 17.07
C LEU A 28 -7.38 9.93 15.61
N CYS A 29 -7.66 8.71 15.15
CA CYS A 29 -8.07 8.46 13.76
C CYS A 29 -9.40 9.15 13.42
N LYS A 30 -10.39 9.05 14.31
CA LYS A 30 -11.67 9.74 14.17
C LYS A 30 -11.49 11.25 14.08
N HIS A 31 -10.69 11.83 14.98
CA HIS A 31 -10.46 13.27 15.00
C HIS A 31 -9.69 13.75 13.77
N LEU A 32 -8.72 12.96 13.26
CA LEU A 32 -8.07 13.21 11.97
C LEU A 32 -9.09 13.33 10.84
N LEU A 33 -10.00 12.37 10.73
CA LEU A 33 -11.06 12.39 9.73
C LEU A 33 -11.99 13.60 9.90
N GLU A 34 -12.37 13.96 11.12
CA GLU A 34 -13.18 15.15 11.40
C GLU A 34 -12.48 16.43 10.93
N ILE A 35 -11.18 16.56 11.19
CA ILE A 35 -10.36 17.70 10.75
C ILE A 35 -10.29 17.76 9.21
N ILE A 36 -10.01 16.64 8.55
CA ILE A 36 -9.88 16.58 7.10
C ILE A 36 -11.22 16.85 6.41
N LEU A 37 -12.29 16.23 6.88
CA LEU A 37 -13.60 16.29 6.24
C LEU A 37 -14.44 17.51 6.68
N GLN A 38 -13.99 18.21 7.73
CA GLN A 38 -14.70 19.33 8.36
C GLN A 38 -16.15 18.97 8.72
N LYS A 39 -16.36 17.74 9.16
CA LYS A 39 -17.64 17.22 9.62
C LYS A 39 -17.45 16.39 10.88
N LYS A 40 -18.48 16.34 11.74
CA LYS A 40 -18.47 15.44 12.89
C LYS A 40 -18.73 14.00 12.48
N ILE A 41 -17.98 13.08 13.07
CA ILE A 41 -18.14 11.65 12.97
C ILE A 41 -18.54 11.15 14.35
N LYS A 42 -19.67 10.44 14.44
CA LYS A 42 -20.17 9.98 15.73
C LYS A 42 -19.28 8.90 16.30
N ASP A 43 -18.97 7.90 15.53
CA ASP A 43 -18.09 6.79 15.92
C ASP A 43 -17.38 6.18 14.71
N ILE A 44 -16.25 5.49 14.99
CA ILE A 44 -15.54 4.63 14.05
C ILE A 44 -15.79 3.18 14.47
N ARG A 45 -16.41 2.37 13.63
CA ARG A 45 -16.75 0.98 13.95
C ARG A 45 -15.56 0.05 13.88
N TYR A 46 -14.65 0.33 12.99
CA TYR A 46 -13.55 -0.57 12.68
C TYR A 46 -12.31 0.22 12.24
N THR A 47 -11.16 -0.21 12.70
CA THR A 47 -9.86 0.33 12.28
C THR A 47 -8.91 -0.83 12.05
N GLU A 48 -8.45 -1.00 10.82
CA GLU A 48 -7.41 -1.96 10.45
C GLU A 48 -6.13 -1.25 10.03
N LEU A 49 -5.03 -1.70 10.61
CA LEU A 49 -3.69 -1.29 10.20
C LEU A 49 -3.21 -2.19 9.07
N GLN A 50 -2.71 -1.56 8.02
CA GLN A 50 -2.07 -2.28 6.91
C GLN A 50 -2.94 -3.42 6.35
N LYS A 51 -4.23 -3.12 6.14
CA LYS A 51 -5.16 -4.07 5.53
C LYS A 51 -4.65 -4.49 4.16
N THR A 52 -4.45 -5.77 3.98
CA THR A 52 -4.15 -6.35 2.66
C THR A 52 -5.44 -6.78 1.99
N ILE A 53 -5.65 -6.33 0.77
CA ILE A 53 -6.77 -6.77 -0.08
C ILE A 53 -6.18 -7.52 -1.26
N ASP A 54 -6.38 -8.84 -1.28
CA ASP A 54 -5.92 -9.74 -2.34
C ASP A 54 -7.13 -10.19 -3.18
N LEU A 55 -7.04 -10.03 -4.49
CA LEU A 55 -8.11 -10.43 -5.41
C LEU A 55 -7.93 -11.84 -5.97
N GLN A 56 -6.70 -12.20 -6.28
CA GLN A 56 -6.30 -13.51 -6.81
C GLN A 56 -4.80 -13.69 -6.66
N TYR A 57 -4.34 -14.94 -6.73
CA TYR A 57 -2.93 -15.33 -6.57
C TYR A 57 -1.95 -14.58 -7.50
N ASP A 58 -2.39 -14.15 -8.69
CA ASP A 58 -1.57 -13.45 -9.70
C ASP A 58 -1.90 -11.95 -9.82
N ALA A 59 -2.80 -11.40 -9.00
CA ALA A 59 -3.19 -10.00 -9.09
C ALA A 59 -2.37 -9.12 -8.14
N LYS A 60 -2.15 -7.86 -8.54
CA LYS A 60 -1.50 -6.89 -7.67
C LYS A 60 -2.37 -6.64 -6.44
N SER A 61 -1.94 -7.14 -5.29
CA SER A 61 -2.54 -6.82 -3.98
C SER A 61 -2.26 -5.37 -3.60
N ILE A 62 -3.09 -4.83 -2.71
CA ILE A 62 -2.82 -3.55 -2.06
C ILE A 62 -2.74 -3.75 -0.55
N ARG A 63 -1.86 -2.99 0.07
CA ARG A 63 -1.79 -2.82 1.51
C ARG A 63 -2.19 -1.39 1.81
N LEU A 64 -3.29 -1.23 2.54
CA LEU A 64 -3.81 0.05 2.96
C LEU A 64 -3.21 0.43 4.32
N ASP A 65 -2.71 1.66 4.47
CA ASP A 65 -2.07 2.11 5.71
C ASP A 65 -3.09 2.14 6.86
N VAL A 66 -4.21 2.78 6.64
CA VAL A 66 -5.33 2.84 7.61
C VAL A 66 -6.66 2.67 6.88
N TYR A 67 -7.42 1.65 7.27
CA TYR A 67 -8.77 1.39 6.74
C TYR A 67 -9.81 1.52 7.85
N VAL A 68 -10.80 2.38 7.66
CA VAL A 68 -11.78 2.77 8.69
C VAL A 68 -13.20 2.80 8.13
N GLU A 69 -14.17 2.38 8.92
CA GLU A 69 -15.60 2.55 8.66
C GLU A 69 -16.25 3.42 9.75
N ASP A 70 -17.13 4.36 9.37
CA ASP A 70 -17.88 5.18 10.32
C ASP A 70 -19.28 4.60 10.63
N ASP A 71 -20.00 5.27 11.51
CA ASP A 71 -21.36 4.90 11.94
C ASP A 71 -22.43 5.10 10.86
N LEU A 72 -22.09 5.76 9.76
CA LEU A 72 -22.95 5.96 8.59
C LEU A 72 -22.58 5.00 7.43
N ASP A 73 -21.80 3.95 7.72
CA ASP A 73 -21.28 3.00 6.76
C ASP A 73 -20.38 3.60 5.66
N SER A 74 -19.80 4.79 5.88
CA SER A 74 -18.78 5.32 4.98
C SER A 74 -17.44 4.65 5.24
N VAL A 75 -16.68 4.42 4.18
CA VAL A 75 -15.36 3.77 4.22
C VAL A 75 -14.28 4.78 3.92
N TYR A 76 -13.22 4.76 4.71
CA TYR A 76 -12.08 5.65 4.58
C TYR A 76 -10.80 4.83 4.47
N ASN A 77 -10.04 5.09 3.42
CA ASN A 77 -8.65 4.69 3.33
C ASN A 77 -7.77 5.93 3.46
N ILE A 78 -6.84 5.93 4.42
CA ILE A 78 -5.92 7.04 4.66
C ILE A 78 -4.50 6.54 4.45
N GLU A 79 -3.76 7.21 3.58
CA GLU A 79 -2.41 6.86 3.15
C GLU A 79 -1.44 8.01 3.42
N ILE A 80 -0.25 7.70 3.93
CA ILE A 80 0.89 8.62 3.93
C ILE A 80 1.69 8.43 2.64
N GLN A 81 2.08 9.53 2.00
CA GLN A 81 2.81 9.47 0.74
C GLN A 81 4.03 10.41 0.76
N THR A 82 5.21 9.83 0.81
CA THR A 82 6.49 10.56 0.90
C THR A 82 7.25 10.67 -0.42
N THR A 83 6.93 9.82 -1.39
CA THR A 83 7.60 9.77 -2.70
C THR A 83 6.65 10.10 -3.83
N ASP A 84 7.02 11.06 -4.68
CA ASP A 84 6.25 11.46 -5.83
C ASP A 84 6.59 10.61 -7.07
N GLU A 85 5.92 9.48 -7.22
CA GLU A 85 6.06 8.59 -8.38
C GLU A 85 5.22 9.01 -9.59
N LYS A 86 4.56 10.18 -9.54
CA LYS A 86 3.67 10.70 -10.61
C LYS A 86 2.51 9.76 -10.99
N ASN A 87 2.17 8.81 -10.14
CA ASN A 87 1.13 7.80 -10.40
C ASN A 87 -0.09 7.92 -9.47
N LEU A 88 -0.09 8.86 -8.54
CA LEU A 88 -1.10 9.02 -7.49
C LEU A 88 -2.55 8.99 -7.99
N PRO A 89 -2.93 9.68 -9.11
CA PRO A 89 -4.29 9.61 -9.62
C PRO A 89 -4.71 8.20 -10.07
N LYS A 90 -3.79 7.43 -10.66
CA LYS A 90 -4.06 6.04 -11.06
C LYS A 90 -4.11 5.11 -9.85
N ARG A 91 -3.23 5.33 -8.86
CA ARG A 91 -3.24 4.60 -7.59
C ARG A 91 -4.55 4.81 -6.83
N SER A 92 -5.01 6.05 -6.71
CA SER A 92 -6.28 6.35 -6.03
C SER A 92 -7.47 5.67 -6.69
N ARG A 93 -7.50 5.60 -8.05
CA ARG A 93 -8.52 4.85 -8.78
C ARG A 93 -8.45 3.35 -8.50
N PHE A 94 -7.25 2.79 -8.48
CA PHE A 94 -7.04 1.37 -8.21
C PHE A 94 -7.46 1.01 -6.77
N TYR A 95 -7.09 1.84 -5.79
CA TYR A 95 -7.49 1.65 -4.39
C TYR A 95 -9.01 1.72 -4.21
N GLN A 96 -9.67 2.64 -4.90
CA GLN A 96 -11.13 2.71 -4.93
C GLN A 96 -11.75 1.40 -5.41
N GLY A 97 -11.29 0.88 -6.55
CA GLY A 97 -11.80 -0.39 -7.08
C GLY A 97 -11.56 -1.59 -6.16
N MET A 98 -10.42 -1.62 -5.45
CA MET A 98 -10.12 -2.67 -4.48
C MET A 98 -11.03 -2.59 -3.24
N ILE A 99 -11.33 -1.38 -2.76
CA ILE A 99 -12.28 -1.16 -1.67
C ILE A 99 -13.68 -1.67 -2.09
N ASP A 100 -14.14 -1.31 -3.27
CA ASP A 100 -15.46 -1.70 -3.79
C ASP A 100 -15.58 -3.23 -3.93
N LEU A 101 -14.53 -3.89 -4.43
CA LEU A 101 -14.46 -5.34 -4.53
C LEU A 101 -14.42 -6.05 -3.17
N ASN A 102 -13.85 -5.42 -2.14
CA ASN A 102 -13.84 -5.96 -0.79
C ASN A 102 -15.19 -5.81 -0.08
N ILE A 103 -16.02 -4.84 -0.48
CA ILE A 103 -17.32 -4.58 0.11
C ILE A 103 -18.41 -5.47 -0.52
N LEU A 104 -18.35 -5.66 -1.86
CA LEU A 104 -19.42 -6.27 -2.63
C LEU A 104 -19.13 -7.74 -2.96
N ASN A 105 -19.99 -8.65 -2.51
CA ASN A 105 -19.90 -10.07 -2.84
C ASN A 105 -20.57 -10.39 -4.17
N LYS A 106 -20.19 -11.54 -4.76
CA LYS A 106 -20.78 -12.02 -6.02
C LYS A 106 -22.32 -12.15 -5.90
N GLY A 107 -23.04 -11.48 -6.79
CA GLY A 107 -24.51 -11.52 -6.86
C GLY A 107 -25.21 -10.47 -5.99
N GLU A 108 -24.48 -9.65 -5.26
CA GLU A 108 -25.05 -8.53 -4.51
C GLU A 108 -25.39 -7.34 -5.41
N SER A 109 -26.34 -6.51 -4.98
CA SER A 109 -26.72 -5.28 -5.69
C SER A 109 -25.63 -4.23 -5.53
N TYR A 110 -25.34 -3.49 -6.60
CA TYR A 110 -24.44 -2.32 -6.58
C TYR A 110 -24.89 -1.23 -5.60
N ASN A 111 -26.16 -1.18 -5.24
CA ASN A 111 -26.70 -0.24 -4.23
C ASN A 111 -26.13 -0.50 -2.81
N LYS A 112 -25.42 -1.61 -2.60
CA LYS A 112 -24.70 -1.89 -1.35
C LYS A 112 -23.31 -1.26 -1.29
N LEU A 113 -22.81 -0.71 -2.41
CA LEU A 113 -21.58 0.05 -2.38
C LEU A 113 -21.72 1.23 -1.41
N LYS A 114 -20.74 1.38 -0.56
CA LYS A 114 -20.71 2.41 0.47
C LYS A 114 -20.06 3.68 -0.06
N LYS A 115 -20.42 4.82 0.53
CA LYS A 115 -19.64 6.03 0.31
C LYS A 115 -18.21 5.81 0.75
N SER A 116 -17.27 6.11 -0.12
CA SER A 116 -15.87 5.80 0.10
C SER A 116 -14.94 6.98 -0.16
N TYR A 117 -13.92 7.10 0.68
CA TYR A 117 -12.93 8.14 0.64
C TYR A 117 -11.54 7.52 0.52
N VAL A 118 -10.81 7.85 -0.54
CA VAL A 118 -9.40 7.56 -0.66
C VAL A 118 -8.62 8.85 -0.38
N ILE A 119 -7.93 8.89 0.76
CA ILE A 119 -7.26 10.09 1.29
C ILE A 119 -5.75 9.85 1.25
N PHE A 120 -5.02 10.71 0.55
CA PHE A 120 -3.56 10.73 0.58
C PHE A 120 -3.06 11.98 1.30
N ILE A 121 -2.22 11.80 2.32
CA ILE A 121 -1.48 12.86 2.98
C ILE A 121 -0.06 12.84 2.40
N CYS A 122 0.26 13.85 1.57
CA CYS A 122 1.50 13.90 0.81
C CYS A 122 2.47 14.89 1.44
N ASN A 123 3.76 14.54 1.57
CA ASN A 123 4.78 15.49 1.99
C ASN A 123 5.33 16.35 0.82
N TYR A 124 4.56 16.42 -0.26
CA TYR A 124 4.84 17.21 -1.46
C TYR A 124 3.52 17.68 -2.09
N ASP A 125 3.58 18.64 -3.02
CA ASP A 125 2.39 19.04 -3.80
C ASP A 125 2.18 18.10 -5.01
N PRO A 126 1.19 17.21 -4.98
CA PRO A 126 1.01 16.20 -6.03
C PRO A 126 0.59 16.79 -7.39
N PHE A 127 0.09 18.05 -7.42
CA PHE A 127 -0.41 18.71 -8.64
C PHE A 127 0.33 20.00 -8.98
N GLY A 128 1.26 20.46 -8.13
CA GLY A 128 2.04 21.68 -8.36
C GLY A 128 1.21 22.96 -8.42
N LYS A 129 0.05 23.02 -7.74
CA LYS A 129 -0.86 24.19 -7.73
C LYS A 129 -0.79 25.00 -6.44
N GLY A 130 0.06 24.61 -5.49
CA GLY A 130 0.25 25.30 -4.23
C GLY A 130 -0.93 25.21 -3.25
N ARG A 131 -1.87 24.30 -3.47
CA ARG A 131 -3.03 24.13 -2.58
C ARG A 131 -2.69 23.12 -1.49
N CYS A 132 -3.24 23.34 -0.29
CA CYS A 132 -3.11 22.40 0.83
C CYS A 132 -4.13 21.26 0.76
N PHE A 133 -5.20 21.39 -0.03
CA PHE A 133 -6.28 20.43 -0.12
C PHE A 133 -6.82 20.33 -1.54
N TYR A 134 -6.88 19.09 -2.05
CA TYR A 134 -7.47 18.77 -3.35
C TYR A 134 -8.54 17.71 -3.13
N ARG A 135 -9.78 18.02 -3.55
CA ARG A 135 -10.91 17.08 -3.51
C ARG A 135 -11.40 16.82 -4.92
N PHE A 136 -11.57 15.56 -5.26
CA PHE A 136 -12.06 15.10 -6.54
C PHE A 136 -13.32 14.28 -6.35
N GLU A 137 -14.34 14.65 -7.12
CA GLU A 137 -15.60 13.92 -7.30
C GLU A 137 -15.88 13.84 -8.80
N ASN A 138 -16.66 12.87 -9.23
CA ASN A 138 -17.00 12.72 -10.63
C ASN A 138 -18.11 13.69 -11.02
N VAL A 139 -17.85 14.46 -12.08
CA VAL A 139 -18.80 15.45 -12.65
C VAL A 139 -18.93 15.24 -14.16
N CYS A 140 -20.07 15.63 -14.73
CA CYS A 140 -20.26 15.63 -16.17
C CYS A 140 -19.34 16.70 -16.79
N VAL A 141 -18.55 16.32 -17.80
CA VAL A 141 -17.63 17.27 -18.47
C VAL A 141 -18.38 18.33 -19.26
N ASP A 142 -19.52 17.95 -19.86
CA ASP A 142 -20.35 18.84 -20.67
C ASP A 142 -21.26 19.74 -19.83
N ASP A 143 -21.53 19.37 -18.58
CA ASP A 143 -22.24 20.13 -17.58
C ASP A 143 -21.60 19.97 -16.20
N PRO A 144 -20.61 20.78 -15.82
CA PRO A 144 -19.89 20.65 -14.55
C PRO A 144 -20.75 20.86 -13.30
N SER A 145 -21.98 21.35 -13.42
CA SER A 145 -22.94 21.46 -12.32
C SER A 145 -23.58 20.10 -11.97
N LEU A 146 -23.58 19.14 -12.92
CA LEU A 146 -24.13 17.81 -12.76
C LEU A 146 -23.07 16.87 -12.16
N LYS A 147 -23.27 16.42 -10.93
CA LYS A 147 -22.45 15.40 -10.26
C LYS A 147 -22.94 14.02 -10.65
N LEU A 148 -21.99 13.05 -10.76
CA LEU A 148 -22.34 11.65 -10.99
C LEU A 148 -22.99 10.99 -9.76
N GLU A 149 -22.71 11.51 -8.56
CA GLU A 149 -23.24 11.01 -7.28
C GLU A 149 -22.95 9.51 -7.02
N ASP A 150 -21.79 9.06 -7.47
CA ASP A 150 -21.30 7.68 -7.30
C ASP A 150 -20.69 7.39 -5.92
N ASP A 151 -20.80 8.34 -5.01
CA ASP A 151 -20.27 8.27 -3.63
C ASP A 151 -18.76 7.95 -3.52
N SER A 152 -18.00 8.20 -4.59
CA SER A 152 -16.55 8.01 -4.65
C SER A 152 -15.82 9.34 -4.53
N VAL A 153 -15.07 9.53 -3.44
CA VAL A 153 -14.34 10.78 -3.14
C VAL A 153 -12.86 10.50 -3.02
N LYS A 154 -12.03 11.33 -3.67
CA LYS A 154 -10.58 11.28 -3.52
C LYS A 154 -10.09 12.61 -2.95
N ILE A 155 -9.25 12.52 -1.91
CA ILE A 155 -8.68 13.69 -1.23
C ILE A 155 -7.16 13.57 -1.23
N MET A 156 -6.48 14.65 -1.63
CA MET A 156 -5.03 14.76 -1.49
C MET A 156 -4.72 15.99 -0.66
N ILE A 157 -3.93 15.80 0.40
CA ILE A 157 -3.54 16.82 1.37
C ILE A 157 -2.05 17.11 1.18
N ASN A 158 -1.70 18.38 1.15
CA ASN A 158 -0.36 18.90 1.00
C ASN A 158 -0.08 19.93 2.10
N PRO A 159 0.70 19.61 3.16
CA PRO A 159 1.02 20.54 4.24
C PRO A 159 1.79 21.79 3.79
N TYR A 160 2.40 21.76 2.61
CA TYR A 160 3.19 22.87 2.05
C TYR A 160 2.34 23.83 1.21
N GLY A 161 1.03 23.60 1.11
CA GLY A 161 0.12 24.53 0.46
C GLY A 161 0.00 25.87 1.21
N ASN A 162 -0.39 26.93 0.50
CA ASN A 162 -0.43 28.29 1.03
C ASN A 162 -1.86 28.83 1.21
N ASP A 163 -2.87 28.01 0.97
CA ASP A 163 -4.30 28.38 1.02
C ASP A 163 -5.03 27.84 2.28
N THR A 164 -4.30 27.63 3.38
CA THR A 164 -4.85 27.07 4.63
C THR A 164 -5.91 27.96 5.31
N LYS A 165 -5.92 29.27 5.02
CA LYS A 165 -6.82 30.25 5.68
C LYS A 165 -8.31 29.98 5.54
N GLN A 166 -8.71 29.19 4.52
CA GLN A 166 -10.11 28.82 4.29
C GLN A 166 -10.58 27.64 5.16
N PHE A 167 -9.68 27.00 5.89
CA PHE A 167 -9.97 25.85 6.74
C PHE A 167 -10.02 26.23 8.21
N GLY A 168 -10.63 25.36 9.02
CA GLY A 168 -10.70 25.55 10.48
C GLY A 168 -9.32 25.47 11.16
N LYS A 169 -9.24 26.02 12.38
CA LYS A 169 -7.98 26.05 13.16
C LYS A 169 -7.33 24.71 13.34
N GLY A 170 -8.11 23.63 13.56
CA GLY A 170 -7.57 22.28 13.70
C GLY A 170 -6.87 21.78 12.41
N PHE A 171 -7.40 22.14 11.22
CA PHE A 171 -6.74 21.80 9.97
C PHE A 171 -5.40 22.55 9.82
N VAL A 172 -5.37 23.82 10.16
CA VAL A 172 -4.13 24.63 10.13
C VAL A 172 -3.10 24.04 11.10
N ALA A 173 -3.50 23.72 12.34
CA ALA A 173 -2.63 23.11 13.33
C ALA A 173 -2.07 21.76 12.85
N LEU A 174 -2.89 20.91 12.22
CA LEU A 174 -2.46 19.66 11.63
C LEU A 174 -1.44 19.88 10.50
N MET A 175 -1.69 20.84 9.60
CA MET A 175 -0.74 21.13 8.50
C MET A 175 0.61 21.62 9.04
N ASP A 176 0.62 22.50 10.05
CA ASP A 176 1.83 22.99 10.69
C ASP A 176 2.58 21.86 11.42
N PHE A 177 1.87 20.98 12.11
CA PHE A 177 2.45 19.81 12.74
C PHE A 177 3.09 18.85 11.70
N LEU A 178 2.40 18.52 10.63
CA LEU A 178 2.91 17.65 9.57
C LEU A 178 4.13 18.26 8.86
N LYS A 179 4.17 19.58 8.73
CA LYS A 179 5.26 20.30 8.06
C LYS A 179 6.49 20.49 8.94
N THR A 180 6.31 20.80 10.23
CA THR A 180 7.37 21.29 11.11
C THR A 180 7.48 20.54 12.44
N GLY A 181 6.50 19.69 12.79
CA GLY A 181 6.36 19.09 14.11
C GLY A 181 5.84 20.04 15.19
N GLN A 182 5.40 21.26 14.82
CA GLN A 182 4.91 22.25 15.78
C GLN A 182 3.57 21.84 16.39
N ILE A 183 3.51 21.83 17.71
CA ILE A 183 2.29 21.61 18.49
C ILE A 183 1.59 22.95 18.68
N SER A 184 0.31 23.06 18.32
CA SER A 184 -0.44 24.30 18.41
C SER A 184 -1.88 24.14 18.90
N ASP A 185 -2.34 22.90 19.08
CA ASP A 185 -3.64 22.57 19.68
C ASP A 185 -3.60 21.21 20.39
N THR A 186 -4.69 20.88 21.09
CA THR A 186 -4.82 19.64 21.84
C THR A 186 -4.69 18.39 20.94
N TYR A 187 -5.14 18.45 19.70
CA TYR A 187 -5.04 17.30 18.80
C TYR A 187 -3.57 17.01 18.44
N THR A 188 -2.82 18.04 18.06
CA THR A 188 -1.40 17.89 17.71
C THR A 188 -0.53 17.53 18.92
N GLU A 189 -0.93 17.95 20.13
CA GLU A 189 -0.32 17.51 21.39
C GLU A 189 -0.55 16.01 21.61
N THR A 190 -1.80 15.55 21.59
CA THR A 190 -2.14 14.13 21.75
C THR A 190 -1.48 13.27 20.66
N LEU A 191 -1.41 13.78 19.42
CA LEU A 191 -0.72 13.10 18.32
C LEU A 191 0.77 12.91 18.60
N LYS A 192 1.43 13.93 19.17
CA LYS A 192 2.84 13.85 19.57
C LYS A 192 3.08 12.87 20.70
N ASP A 193 2.18 12.85 21.69
CA ASP A 193 2.25 11.94 22.82
C ASP A 193 2.09 10.49 22.35
N GLU A 194 1.14 10.20 21.48
CA GLU A 194 0.94 8.86 20.90
C GLU A 194 2.17 8.39 20.11
N ILE A 195 2.78 9.27 19.29
CA ILE A 195 4.04 8.97 18.61
C ILE A 195 5.13 8.56 19.61
N THR A 196 5.19 9.26 20.74
CA THR A 196 6.19 8.99 21.78
C THR A 196 5.89 7.65 22.47
N GLU A 197 4.64 7.35 22.77
CA GLU A 197 4.22 6.07 23.33
C GLU A 197 4.53 4.90 22.38
N VAL A 198 4.23 5.02 21.08
CA VAL A 198 4.58 3.99 20.09
C VAL A 198 6.07 3.69 20.10
N LYS A 199 6.92 4.73 20.19
CA LYS A 199 8.40 4.58 20.17
C LYS A 199 8.96 3.80 21.35
N VAL A 200 8.32 3.88 22.51
CA VAL A 200 8.78 3.20 23.74
C VAL A 200 8.08 1.87 24.00
N SER A 201 7.03 1.56 23.26
CA SER A 201 6.20 0.37 23.45
C SER A 201 6.89 -0.90 22.96
N GLU A 202 7.02 -1.90 23.85
CA GLU A 202 7.52 -3.22 23.50
C GLU A 202 6.59 -3.99 22.55
N GLU A 203 5.30 -3.73 22.61
CA GLU A 203 4.33 -4.34 21.68
C GLU A 203 4.56 -3.82 20.26
N TRP A 204 4.67 -2.50 20.09
CA TRP A 204 4.93 -1.90 18.78
C TRP A 204 6.31 -2.27 18.24
N ARG A 205 7.31 -2.42 19.12
CA ARG A 205 8.64 -2.90 18.73
C ARG A 205 8.57 -4.31 18.14
N ARG A 206 7.84 -5.23 18.78
CA ARG A 206 7.66 -6.59 18.23
C ARG A 206 6.91 -6.59 16.91
N ARG A 207 5.86 -5.76 16.76
CA ARG A 207 5.12 -5.63 15.50
C ARG A 207 6.00 -5.10 14.39
N TYR A 208 6.81 -4.08 14.67
CA TYR A 208 7.74 -3.51 13.70
C TYR A 208 8.81 -4.51 13.27
N MET A 209 9.40 -5.25 14.21
CA MET A 209 10.37 -6.30 13.88
C MET A 209 9.78 -7.39 13.00
N LYS A 210 8.56 -7.85 13.26
CA LYS A 210 7.86 -8.81 12.39
C LYS A 210 7.65 -8.26 10.97
N LEU A 211 7.30 -6.96 10.86
CA LEU A 211 7.17 -6.30 9.56
C LEU A 211 8.50 -6.31 8.80
N LEU A 212 9.61 -5.94 9.46
CA LEU A 212 10.94 -5.91 8.84
C LEU A 212 11.39 -7.28 8.36
N ILE A 213 11.15 -8.34 9.16
CA ILE A 213 11.47 -9.73 8.77
C ILE A 213 10.69 -10.09 7.50
N ARG A 214 9.37 -9.88 7.48
CA ARG A 214 8.54 -10.17 6.32
C ARG A 214 8.95 -9.37 5.07
N ASP A 215 9.29 -8.09 5.24
CA ASP A 215 9.75 -7.26 4.13
C ASP A 215 11.10 -7.74 3.58
N GLN A 216 11.98 -8.26 4.45
CA GLN A 216 13.24 -8.86 4.03
C GLN A 216 13.02 -10.18 3.28
N GLU A 217 12.14 -11.05 3.78
CA GLU A 217 11.75 -12.29 3.11
C GLU A 217 11.17 -12.01 1.72
N ASN A 218 10.27 -11.03 1.59
CA ASN A 218 9.70 -10.62 0.30
C ASN A 218 10.76 -10.10 -0.68
N ILE A 219 11.78 -9.37 -0.18
CA ILE A 219 12.89 -8.90 -1.02
C ILE A 219 13.74 -10.08 -1.49
N GLU A 220 14.00 -11.06 -0.66
CA GLU A 220 14.76 -12.26 -1.01
C GLU A 220 14.01 -13.09 -2.05
N ILE A 221 12.71 -13.35 -1.82
CA ILE A 221 11.84 -14.03 -2.80
C ILE A 221 11.83 -13.28 -4.15
N GLY A 222 11.70 -11.95 -4.10
CA GLY A 222 11.72 -11.12 -5.32
C GLY A 222 13.04 -11.19 -6.09
N LYS A 223 14.19 -11.31 -5.40
CA LYS A 223 15.50 -11.51 -6.03
C LYS A 223 15.60 -12.88 -6.66
N GLU A 224 15.26 -13.94 -5.94
CA GLU A 224 15.26 -15.30 -6.46
C GLU A 224 14.37 -15.43 -7.70
N LEU A 225 13.16 -14.85 -7.65
CA LEU A 225 12.24 -14.81 -8.78
C LEU A 225 12.85 -14.09 -10.00
N GLY A 226 13.51 -12.95 -9.78
CA GLY A 226 14.17 -12.18 -10.82
C GLY A 226 15.33 -12.93 -11.47
N GLU A 227 16.15 -13.60 -10.68
CA GLU A 227 17.27 -14.45 -11.14
C GLU A 227 16.75 -15.63 -11.95
N LEU A 228 15.76 -16.34 -11.43
CA LEU A 228 15.15 -17.50 -12.09
C LEU A 228 14.41 -17.11 -13.37
N SER A 229 13.68 -16.01 -13.38
CA SER A 229 13.01 -15.47 -14.58
C SER A 229 14.03 -15.10 -15.67
N THR A 230 15.19 -14.56 -15.28
CA THR A 230 16.30 -14.28 -16.19
C THR A 230 16.89 -15.57 -16.76
N CYS A 231 17.09 -16.58 -15.91
CA CYS A 231 17.54 -17.90 -16.32
C CYS A 231 16.55 -18.53 -17.33
N VAL A 232 15.25 -18.53 -17.04
CA VAL A 232 14.20 -19.02 -17.96
C VAL A 232 14.30 -18.35 -19.32
N ARG A 233 14.46 -17.02 -19.35
CA ARG A 233 14.63 -16.26 -20.60
C ARG A 233 15.87 -16.71 -21.38
N GLN A 234 16.99 -16.93 -20.69
CA GLN A 234 18.24 -17.35 -21.33
C GLN A 234 18.14 -18.79 -21.85
N VAL A 235 17.51 -19.69 -21.11
CA VAL A 235 17.22 -21.06 -21.55
C VAL A 235 16.36 -21.03 -22.81
N LYS A 236 15.21 -20.31 -22.81
CA LYS A 236 14.34 -20.17 -23.98
C LYS A 236 15.10 -19.71 -25.23
N ASN A 237 16.00 -18.75 -25.10
CA ASN A 237 16.74 -18.17 -26.21
C ASN A 237 17.84 -19.08 -26.74
N ASN A 238 18.26 -20.10 -26.01
CA ASN A 238 19.43 -20.91 -26.33
C ASN A 238 19.15 -22.42 -26.42
N LEU A 239 17.91 -22.83 -26.20
CA LEU A 239 17.51 -24.24 -26.14
C LEU A 239 17.85 -25.03 -27.44
N GLU A 240 17.82 -24.36 -28.58
CA GLU A 240 18.16 -24.98 -29.88
C GLU A 240 19.69 -25.11 -30.12
N ARG A 241 20.50 -24.41 -29.30
CA ARG A 241 21.96 -24.31 -29.54
C ARG A 241 22.79 -25.09 -28.53
N PHE A 242 22.28 -25.29 -27.33
CA PHE A 242 23.03 -25.88 -26.20
C PHE A 242 22.20 -26.98 -25.53
N SER A 243 22.88 -28.01 -25.06
CA SER A 243 22.28 -29.04 -24.21
C SER A 243 21.98 -28.48 -22.77
N ALA A 244 21.15 -29.20 -22.00
CA ALA A 244 20.85 -28.85 -20.62
C ALA A 244 22.12 -28.71 -19.78
N ASP A 245 23.10 -29.62 -19.93
CA ASP A 245 24.39 -29.57 -19.20
C ASP A 245 25.21 -28.32 -19.53
N GLN A 246 25.25 -27.98 -20.83
CA GLN A 246 25.95 -26.78 -21.30
C GLN A 246 25.28 -25.50 -20.78
N LEU A 247 23.94 -25.47 -20.77
CA LEU A 247 23.17 -24.36 -20.20
C LEU A 247 23.36 -24.24 -18.69
N ALA A 248 23.37 -25.35 -17.96
CA ALA A 248 23.64 -25.38 -16.51
C ALA A 248 25.01 -24.76 -16.20
N SER A 249 26.05 -25.21 -16.91
CA SER A 249 27.41 -24.69 -16.74
C SER A 249 27.52 -23.20 -17.13
N LEU A 250 26.86 -22.78 -18.22
CA LEU A 250 26.93 -21.42 -18.73
C LEU A 250 26.20 -20.42 -17.83
N LEU A 251 25.05 -20.83 -17.25
CA LEU A 251 24.17 -19.96 -16.48
C LEU A 251 24.42 -20.03 -14.98
N GLY A 252 25.24 -20.98 -14.52
CA GLY A 252 25.58 -21.14 -13.11
C GLY A 252 24.45 -21.72 -12.25
N PHE A 253 23.52 -22.44 -12.88
CA PHE A 253 22.44 -23.18 -12.21
C PHE A 253 22.75 -24.68 -12.21
N ASP A 254 22.15 -25.42 -11.28
CA ASP A 254 22.25 -26.87 -11.29
C ASP A 254 21.45 -27.49 -12.46
N GLN A 255 21.87 -28.68 -12.89
CA GLN A 255 21.28 -29.37 -14.03
C GLN A 255 19.79 -29.70 -13.84
N ALA A 256 19.40 -30.04 -12.59
CA ALA A 256 18.01 -30.37 -12.30
C ALA A 256 17.10 -29.15 -12.46
N THR A 257 17.54 -27.96 -12.02
CA THR A 257 16.83 -26.70 -12.24
C THR A 257 16.68 -26.38 -13.74
N ILE A 258 17.76 -26.51 -14.51
CA ILE A 258 17.69 -26.27 -15.98
C ILE A 258 16.74 -27.26 -16.64
N GLN A 259 16.76 -28.55 -16.27
CA GLN A 259 15.85 -29.56 -16.83
C GLN A 259 14.38 -29.21 -16.48
N LYS A 260 14.07 -28.84 -15.26
CA LYS A 260 12.72 -28.39 -14.85
C LYS A 260 12.25 -27.17 -15.66
N ILE A 261 13.15 -26.23 -15.94
CA ILE A 261 12.85 -25.07 -16.81
C ILE A 261 12.49 -25.54 -18.22
N ILE A 262 13.30 -26.45 -18.81
CA ILE A 262 13.07 -27.00 -20.14
C ILE A 262 11.72 -27.72 -20.21
N ASP A 263 11.43 -28.57 -19.23
CA ASP A 263 10.18 -29.33 -19.15
C ASP A 263 8.98 -28.37 -19.04
N SER A 264 9.10 -27.32 -18.22
CA SER A 264 8.05 -26.31 -18.06
C SER A 264 7.80 -25.52 -19.34
N ILE A 265 8.85 -25.20 -20.11
CA ILE A 265 8.73 -24.52 -21.42
C ILE A 265 8.01 -25.42 -22.43
N GLN A 266 8.32 -26.73 -22.43
CA GLN A 266 7.70 -27.68 -23.35
C GLN A 266 6.22 -27.95 -23.02
N ILE A 267 5.88 -28.06 -21.74
CA ILE A 267 4.51 -28.32 -21.27
C ILE A 267 3.64 -27.05 -21.44
N HIS A 268 4.23 -25.88 -21.22
CA HIS A 268 3.53 -24.58 -21.19
C HIS A 268 4.21 -23.55 -22.11
N PRO A 269 4.17 -23.72 -23.44
CA PRO A 269 4.87 -22.84 -24.37
C PRO A 269 4.35 -21.40 -24.39
N ASP A 270 3.13 -21.17 -23.93
CA ASP A 270 2.45 -19.89 -23.81
C ASP A 270 2.76 -19.13 -22.51
N TRP A 271 3.39 -19.76 -21.51
CA TRP A 271 3.73 -19.10 -20.27
C TRP A 271 4.88 -18.10 -20.47
N ASN A 272 4.74 -16.93 -19.82
CA ASN A 272 5.84 -15.97 -19.73
C ASN A 272 6.92 -16.46 -18.76
N ASN A 273 8.07 -15.79 -18.76
CA ASN A 273 9.22 -16.21 -17.97
C ASN A 273 8.97 -16.13 -16.45
N GLU A 274 8.23 -15.11 -16.02
CA GLU A 274 7.89 -14.91 -14.61
C GLU A 274 6.97 -16.02 -14.09
N LYS A 275 6.00 -16.44 -14.90
CA LYS A 275 5.06 -17.51 -14.51
C LYS A 275 5.76 -18.85 -14.35
N ILE A 276 6.71 -19.18 -15.26
CA ILE A 276 7.52 -20.39 -15.12
C ILE A 276 8.39 -20.30 -13.87
N ALA A 277 9.05 -19.15 -13.65
CA ALA A 277 9.89 -18.93 -12.48
C ALA A 277 9.13 -19.05 -11.16
N SER A 278 7.94 -18.44 -11.07
CA SER A 278 7.06 -18.53 -9.89
C SER A 278 6.68 -19.97 -9.57
N LYS A 279 6.29 -20.75 -10.60
CA LYS A 279 5.90 -22.15 -10.42
C LYS A 279 7.06 -23.00 -9.88
N LEU A 280 8.26 -22.79 -10.39
CA LEU A 280 9.45 -23.50 -9.93
C LEU A 280 9.85 -23.15 -8.51
N LEU A 281 9.65 -21.90 -8.08
CA LEU A 281 9.86 -21.46 -6.69
C LEU A 281 8.82 -22.09 -5.74
N GLU A 282 7.56 -22.15 -6.12
CA GLU A 282 6.52 -22.82 -5.35
C GLU A 282 6.87 -24.29 -5.10
N GLU A 283 7.22 -25.04 -6.16
CA GLU A 283 7.58 -26.45 -6.07
C GLU A 283 8.81 -26.69 -5.17
N ARG A 284 9.79 -25.78 -5.20
CA ARG A 284 10.97 -25.83 -4.34
C ARG A 284 10.62 -25.65 -2.87
N ASN A 285 9.70 -24.70 -2.57
CA ASN A 285 9.28 -24.41 -1.20
C ASN A 285 8.39 -25.52 -0.63
N GLU A 286 7.56 -26.17 -1.45
CA GLU A 286 6.77 -27.34 -1.05
C GLU A 286 7.66 -28.52 -0.66
N HIS A 287 8.76 -28.78 -1.39
CA HIS A 287 9.72 -29.83 -1.07
C HIS A 287 10.47 -29.57 0.23
N ASN A 288 10.92 -28.34 0.46
CA ASN A 288 11.63 -27.98 1.69
C ASN A 288 10.74 -28.12 2.94
N ASN A 289 9.44 -27.84 2.85
CA ASN A 289 8.49 -28.02 3.96
C ASN A 289 8.13 -29.49 4.25
N THR A 290 8.31 -30.39 3.29
CA THR A 290 8.07 -31.84 3.49
C THR A 290 9.26 -32.57 4.10
N ASP A 291 10.48 -32.02 3.98
CA ASP A 291 11.70 -32.61 4.55
C ASP A 291 11.93 -32.18 6.02
N GLU A 292 11.22 -31.16 6.53
CA GLU A 292 11.29 -30.72 7.94
C GLU A 292 10.15 -31.27 8.84
N SER A 293 9.25 -32.08 8.32
CA SER A 293 8.15 -32.72 9.06
C SER A 293 8.42 -34.23 9.29
#